data_3c3eb252d813f6fd90dfd0af3abbdd5c
#
_entry.id   3c3eb252d813f6fd90dfd0af3abbdd5c
#
_cell.length_a   1.000
_cell.length_b   1.000
_cell.length_c   1.000
_cell.angle_alpha   90.00
_cell.angle_beta   90.00
_cell.angle_gamma   90.00
#
_symmetry.space_group_name_H-M   'P 1'
#
loop_
_entity.id
_entity.type
_entity.pdbx_description
1 polymer ?
#
loop_
_entity_poly.entity_id
_entity_poly.type
_entity_poly.pdbx_seq_one_letter_code
_entity_poly.pdbx_strand_id
1 'polypeptide(L)'
;MNEQEIDKSVRELFLNQKLSAEKVQNILDQGNSQKKKKPFWMSYWMPVAAAAAIVMAFSFQFGRSYQDEEFYFDVAGEIAMRHSAYRDFDVRAASFSDVQAGLKDLAFSVTPLMKQKLLSAYEVIGARYCQLQGQQAAHLQVKNRKTGALCTLYVASISGSLSSLKAIDQHVGLEAHEVDIWEDSDRLFALVD
;
A
#
# COMPACT_ATOMS: atom_id res chain seq x y z
N MET A 1 91.43 11.12 7.01
CA MET A 1 90.44 10.43 7.83
C MET A 1 90.31 9.05 7.19
N ASN A 2 90.69 8.02 7.88
CA ASN A 2 90.86 6.66 7.25
C ASN A 2 89.53 5.96 7.26
N GLU A 3 89.22 5.22 6.22
CA GLU A 3 87.97 4.49 5.99
C GLU A 3 87.57 3.59 7.21
N GLN A 4 88.58 3.04 7.87
CA GLN A 4 88.46 2.25 9.10
C GLN A 4 87.97 3.02 10.31
N GLU A 5 88.25 4.32 10.41
CA GLU A 5 87.75 5.20 11.52
C GLU A 5 86.27 5.56 11.33
N ILE A 6 85.82 5.71 10.05
CA ILE A 6 84.44 5.99 9.76
C ILE A 6 83.55 4.74 10.05
N ASP A 7 84.03 3.57 9.70
CA ASP A 7 83.28 2.32 9.90
C ASP A 7 83.15 2.01 11.41
N LYS A 8 84.18 2.34 12.20
CA LYS A 8 84.13 2.20 13.68
C LYS A 8 83.18 3.17 14.32
N SER A 9 83.18 4.42 13.91
CA SER A 9 82.26 5.43 14.47
C SER A 9 80.79 5.21 14.10
N VAL A 10 80.52 4.74 12.87
CA VAL A 10 79.20 4.34 12.43
C VAL A 10 78.70 3.12 13.21
N ARG A 11 79.56 2.14 13.43
CA ARG A 11 79.21 0.94 14.19
C ARG A 11 78.93 1.24 15.65
N GLU A 12 79.69 2.13 16.28
CA GLU A 12 79.43 2.60 17.66
C GLU A 12 78.13 3.39 17.78
N LEU A 13 77.78 4.17 16.77
CA LEU A 13 76.54 4.93 16.74
C LEU A 13 75.29 4.00 16.63
N PHE A 14 75.39 2.94 15.86
CA PHE A 14 74.33 1.93 15.76
C PHE A 14 74.24 1.04 17.01
N LEU A 15 75.37 0.71 17.65
CA LEU A 15 75.38 -0.10 18.88
C LEU A 15 74.87 0.68 20.11
N ASN A 16 75.04 2.02 20.11
CA ASN A 16 74.56 2.88 21.19
C ASN A 16 73.09 3.30 21.06
N GLN A 17 72.47 3.14 19.90
CA GLN A 17 71.01 3.34 19.75
C GLN A 17 70.26 2.08 20.15
N LYS A 18 70.30 1.75 21.44
CA LYS A 18 69.33 0.77 22.00
C LYS A 18 67.94 1.38 21.94
N LEU A 19 67.06 0.87 21.06
CA LEU A 19 65.68 1.16 21.14
C LEU A 19 65.16 0.91 22.57
N SER A 20 64.55 1.90 23.21
CA SER A 20 63.99 1.69 24.53
C SER A 20 62.97 0.54 24.48
N ALA A 21 62.90 -0.24 25.54
CA ALA A 21 61.97 -1.36 25.65
C ALA A 21 60.52 -0.95 25.34
N GLU A 22 60.18 0.29 25.65
CA GLU A 22 58.88 0.91 25.40
C GLU A 22 58.60 1.10 23.90
N LYS A 23 59.61 1.49 23.09
CA LYS A 23 59.46 1.61 21.62
C LYS A 23 59.33 0.25 20.94
N VAL A 24 60.05 -0.75 21.44
CA VAL A 24 59.95 -2.13 20.94
C VAL A 24 58.56 -2.69 21.25
N GLN A 25 58.05 -2.45 22.46
CA GLN A 25 56.73 -2.89 22.84
C GLN A 25 55.65 -2.23 21.97
N ASN A 26 55.74 -0.90 21.75
CA ASN A 26 54.80 -0.17 20.88
C ASN A 26 54.77 -0.68 19.43
N ILE A 27 55.93 -1.07 18.87
CA ILE A 27 56.02 -1.64 17.52
C ILE A 27 55.40 -3.04 17.50
N LEU A 28 55.60 -3.85 18.52
CA LEU A 28 54.98 -5.17 18.66
C LEU A 28 53.44 -5.09 18.79
N ASP A 29 52.95 -4.11 19.61
CA ASP A 29 51.54 -3.87 19.80
C ASP A 29 50.85 -3.32 18.54
N GLN A 30 51.51 -2.46 17.76
CA GLN A 30 51.05 -2.02 16.45
C GLN A 30 51.03 -3.15 15.42
N GLY A 31 51.99 -4.04 15.45
CA GLY A 31 52.03 -5.23 14.60
C GLY A 31 50.93 -6.24 14.91
N ASN A 32 50.56 -6.37 16.18
CA ASN A 32 49.50 -7.26 16.65
C ASN A 32 48.08 -6.69 16.42
N SER A 33 47.92 -5.37 16.50
CA SER A 33 46.62 -4.74 16.24
C SER A 33 46.16 -4.82 14.77
N GLN A 34 47.10 -5.01 13.84
CA GLN A 34 46.73 -5.19 12.41
C GLN A 34 46.29 -6.61 12.07
N LYS A 35 46.42 -7.60 12.97
CA LYS A 35 46.05 -8.99 12.69
C LYS A 35 44.64 -9.38 13.17
N LYS A 36 43.74 -8.46 13.48
CA LYS A 36 42.32 -8.78 13.49
C LYS A 36 41.82 -8.90 12.04
N LYS A 37 42.17 -9.99 11.39
CA LYS A 37 41.52 -10.43 10.13
C LYS A 37 40.03 -10.47 10.43
N LYS A 38 39.25 -9.49 9.90
CA LYS A 38 37.81 -9.62 9.80
C LYS A 38 37.55 -10.96 9.13
N PRO A 39 36.72 -11.83 9.69
CA PRO A 39 36.50 -13.12 9.09
C PRO A 39 36.02 -12.87 7.66
N PHE A 40 36.74 -13.35 6.68
CA PHE A 40 36.52 -13.25 5.24
C PHE A 40 35.07 -13.64 4.88
N TRP A 41 34.45 -14.47 5.68
CA TRP A 41 33.08 -14.92 5.56
C TRP A 41 32.05 -13.81 5.79
N MET A 42 32.31 -12.83 6.64
CA MET A 42 31.42 -11.70 6.91
C MET A 42 31.32 -10.71 5.74
N SER A 43 32.34 -10.65 4.89
CA SER A 43 32.40 -9.70 3.76
C SER A 43 31.50 -10.12 2.59
N TYR A 44 31.22 -11.40 2.40
CA TYR A 44 30.37 -11.90 1.32
C TYR A 44 28.89 -12.03 1.70
N TRP A 45 28.57 -12.14 2.98
CA TRP A 45 27.18 -12.30 3.43
C TRP A 45 26.42 -10.97 3.53
N MET A 46 27.12 -9.84 3.74
CA MET A 46 26.48 -8.52 3.77
C MET A 46 25.77 -8.16 2.45
N PRO A 47 26.38 -8.26 1.26
CA PRO A 47 25.68 -7.94 0.02
C PRO A 47 24.55 -8.93 -0.30
N VAL A 48 24.68 -10.20 0.07
CA VAL A 48 23.64 -11.21 -0.12
C VAL A 48 22.44 -10.96 0.78
N ALA A 49 22.65 -10.58 2.04
CA ALA A 49 21.58 -10.22 2.97
C ALA A 49 20.87 -8.93 2.52
N ALA A 50 21.59 -7.94 2.01
CA ALA A 50 20.99 -6.72 1.46
C ALA A 50 20.17 -7.00 0.20
N ALA A 51 20.65 -7.83 -0.71
CA ALA A 51 19.93 -8.24 -1.91
C ALA A 51 18.64 -9.02 -1.56
N ALA A 52 18.71 -9.94 -0.60
CA ALA A 52 17.55 -10.69 -0.12
C ALA A 52 16.50 -9.79 0.53
N ALA A 53 16.92 -8.78 1.31
CA ALA A 53 16.01 -7.80 1.91
C ALA A 53 15.31 -6.93 0.85
N ILE A 54 16.04 -6.53 -0.20
CA ILE A 54 15.47 -5.77 -1.32
C ILE A 54 14.44 -6.63 -2.08
N VAL A 55 14.78 -7.88 -2.41
CA VAL A 55 13.87 -8.79 -3.10
C VAL A 55 12.62 -9.06 -2.26
N MET A 56 12.75 -9.28 -0.94
CA MET A 56 11.59 -9.44 -0.04
C MET A 56 10.74 -8.17 0.03
N ALA A 57 11.34 -6.98 0.10
CA ALA A 57 10.59 -5.72 0.12
C ALA A 57 9.82 -5.51 -1.20
N PHE A 58 10.45 -5.77 -2.34
CA PHE A 58 9.78 -5.72 -3.64
C PHE A 58 8.67 -6.76 -3.76
N SER A 59 8.92 -8.01 -3.37
CA SER A 59 7.89 -9.07 -3.40
C SER A 59 6.69 -8.74 -2.52
N PHE A 60 6.92 -8.14 -1.35
CA PHE A 60 5.85 -7.72 -0.44
C PHE A 60 5.04 -6.54 -1.01
N GLN A 61 5.71 -5.61 -1.67
CA GLN A 61 5.05 -4.45 -2.27
C GLN A 61 4.26 -4.82 -3.53
N PHE A 62 4.83 -5.67 -4.40
CA PHE A 62 4.13 -6.19 -5.58
C PHE A 62 2.99 -7.13 -5.20
N GLY A 63 3.16 -8.00 -4.21
CA GLY A 63 2.11 -8.92 -3.77
C GLY A 63 0.87 -8.18 -3.23
N ARG A 64 1.04 -7.04 -2.57
CA ARG A 64 -0.10 -6.21 -2.12
C ARG A 64 -0.86 -5.60 -3.29
N SER A 65 -0.17 -5.03 -4.26
CA SER A 65 -0.82 -4.41 -5.43
C SER A 65 -1.66 -5.40 -6.23
N TYR A 66 -1.20 -6.63 -6.41
CA TYR A 66 -1.97 -7.66 -7.11
C TYR A 66 -3.22 -8.11 -6.34
N GLN A 67 -3.15 -8.23 -5.03
CA GLN A 67 -4.31 -8.60 -4.21
C GLN A 67 -5.39 -7.52 -4.20
N ASP A 68 -4.99 -6.26 -4.20
CA ASP A 68 -5.92 -5.13 -4.23
C ASP A 68 -6.62 -5.04 -5.60
N GLU A 69 -5.94 -5.33 -6.71
CA GLU A 69 -6.53 -5.37 -8.05
C GLU A 69 -7.55 -6.50 -8.20
N GLU A 70 -7.24 -7.70 -7.79
CA GLU A 70 -8.16 -8.84 -7.84
C GLU A 70 -9.42 -8.58 -7.02
N PHE A 71 -9.26 -8.01 -5.83
CA PHE A 71 -10.37 -7.78 -4.92
C PHE A 71 -11.37 -6.72 -5.42
N TYR A 72 -10.93 -5.64 -6.05
CA TYR A 72 -11.90 -4.67 -6.57
C TYR A 72 -12.65 -5.19 -7.81
N PHE A 73 -12.03 -6.08 -8.61
CA PHE A 73 -12.74 -6.79 -9.67
C PHE A 73 -13.82 -7.72 -9.11
N ASP A 74 -13.55 -8.43 -8.02
CA ASP A 74 -14.52 -9.26 -7.33
C ASP A 74 -15.71 -8.43 -6.82
N VAL A 75 -15.43 -7.28 -6.21
CA VAL A 75 -16.45 -6.34 -5.74
C VAL A 75 -17.27 -5.80 -6.91
N ALA A 76 -16.63 -5.36 -7.99
CA ALA A 76 -17.31 -4.89 -9.19
C ALA A 76 -18.20 -5.99 -9.81
N GLY A 77 -17.70 -7.22 -9.87
CA GLY A 77 -18.44 -8.38 -10.37
C GLY A 77 -19.67 -8.70 -9.51
N GLU A 78 -19.56 -8.68 -8.17
CA GLU A 78 -20.70 -8.86 -7.27
C GLU A 78 -21.77 -7.78 -7.49
N ILE A 79 -21.34 -6.53 -7.64
CA ILE A 79 -22.20 -5.37 -7.87
C ILE A 79 -22.96 -5.52 -9.20
N ALA A 80 -22.24 -5.80 -10.30
CA ALA A 80 -22.83 -5.97 -11.63
C ALA A 80 -23.82 -7.14 -11.68
N MET A 81 -23.47 -8.28 -11.07
CA MET A 81 -24.35 -9.45 -11.01
C MET A 81 -25.67 -9.11 -10.28
N ARG A 82 -25.61 -8.30 -9.25
CA ARG A 82 -26.79 -7.89 -8.46
C ARG A 82 -27.58 -6.75 -9.08
N HIS A 83 -27.00 -5.97 -9.99
CA HIS A 83 -27.66 -4.89 -10.71
C HIS A 83 -28.89 -5.40 -11.47
N SER A 84 -28.76 -6.52 -12.19
CA SER A 84 -29.82 -7.11 -12.99
C SER A 84 -30.98 -7.72 -12.18
N ALA A 85 -30.78 -7.94 -10.87
CA ALA A 85 -31.77 -8.58 -10.02
C ALA A 85 -32.81 -7.55 -9.56
N TYR A 86 -33.96 -7.49 -10.26
CA TYR A 86 -35.11 -6.69 -9.81
C TYR A 86 -35.59 -7.20 -8.44
N ARG A 87 -35.71 -6.27 -7.49
CA ARG A 87 -36.28 -6.52 -6.17
C ARG A 87 -37.05 -5.30 -5.71
N ASP A 88 -38.03 -5.52 -4.81
CA ASP A 88 -38.79 -4.44 -4.22
C ASP A 88 -37.89 -3.51 -3.39
N PHE A 89 -38.30 -2.26 -3.28
CA PHE A 89 -37.66 -1.26 -2.46
C PHE A 89 -38.17 -1.32 -1.01
N ASP A 90 -37.28 -1.19 -0.06
CA ASP A 90 -37.66 -0.94 1.34
C ASP A 90 -38.14 0.50 1.51
N VAL A 91 -37.59 1.42 0.69
CA VAL A 91 -37.95 2.82 0.70
C VAL A 91 -38.10 3.34 -0.72
N ARG A 92 -39.26 3.93 -1.03
CA ARG A 92 -39.43 4.77 -2.23
C ARG A 92 -38.98 6.18 -1.90
N ALA A 93 -38.07 6.72 -2.67
CA ALA A 93 -37.43 8.00 -2.36
C ALA A 93 -37.14 8.76 -3.65
N ALA A 94 -37.27 10.06 -3.61
CA ALA A 94 -36.93 10.95 -4.72
C ALA A 94 -35.58 11.68 -4.51
N SER A 95 -34.97 11.54 -3.35
CA SER A 95 -33.74 12.19 -2.99
C SER A 95 -32.87 11.32 -2.08
N PHE A 96 -31.56 11.61 -2.02
CA PHE A 96 -30.64 10.97 -1.08
C PHE A 96 -31.04 11.21 0.39
N SER A 97 -31.60 12.35 0.72
CA SER A 97 -32.08 12.65 2.08
C SER A 97 -33.26 11.77 2.46
N ASP A 98 -34.19 11.50 1.53
CA ASP A 98 -35.32 10.60 1.78
C ASP A 98 -34.83 9.16 1.98
N VAL A 99 -33.84 8.71 1.19
CA VAL A 99 -33.19 7.41 1.40
C VAL A 99 -32.56 7.32 2.76
N GLN A 100 -31.81 8.34 3.17
CA GLN A 100 -31.19 8.38 4.51
C GLN A 100 -32.20 8.32 5.62
N ALA A 101 -33.29 9.04 5.47
CA ALA A 101 -34.40 9.04 6.46
C ALA A 101 -35.13 7.70 6.51
N GLY A 102 -35.22 6.99 5.39
CA GLY A 102 -35.88 5.69 5.27
C GLY A 102 -35.01 4.51 5.72
N LEU A 103 -33.73 4.53 5.39
CA LEU A 103 -32.79 3.48 5.78
C LEU A 103 -32.06 3.84 7.11
N LYS A 104 -32.81 3.84 8.19
CA LYS A 104 -32.37 4.34 9.52
C LYS A 104 -31.28 3.50 10.19
N ASP A 105 -31.21 2.21 9.84
CA ASP A 105 -30.29 1.28 10.46
C ASP A 105 -28.88 1.28 9.82
N LEU A 106 -28.65 2.15 8.81
CA LEU A 106 -27.33 2.35 8.25
C LEU A 106 -26.45 3.16 9.20
N ALA A 107 -25.30 2.63 9.54
CA ALA A 107 -24.31 3.32 10.36
C ALA A 107 -23.54 4.43 9.61
N PHE A 108 -23.85 4.67 8.33
CA PHE A 108 -23.18 5.63 7.46
C PHE A 108 -24.20 6.45 6.64
N SER A 109 -23.74 7.58 6.11
CA SER A 109 -24.56 8.41 5.23
C SER A 109 -24.51 7.91 3.78
N VAL A 110 -25.66 7.86 3.12
CA VAL A 110 -25.75 7.55 1.67
C VAL A 110 -25.56 8.79 0.79
N THR A 111 -25.49 9.99 1.37
CA THR A 111 -25.32 11.23 0.62
C THR A 111 -23.88 11.43 0.23
N PRO A 112 -23.53 11.48 -1.06
CA PRO A 112 -22.16 11.69 -1.52
C PRO A 112 -21.73 13.15 -1.29
N LEU A 113 -20.46 13.34 -0.96
CA LEU A 113 -19.81 14.66 -0.87
C LEU A 113 -19.02 14.96 -2.14
N MET A 114 -18.39 13.93 -2.70
CA MET A 114 -17.67 13.99 -3.98
C MET A 114 -18.58 13.60 -5.15
N LYS A 115 -18.11 13.83 -6.37
CA LYS A 115 -18.84 13.48 -7.61
C LYS A 115 -20.32 13.95 -7.66
N GLN A 116 -20.67 14.99 -6.92
CA GLN A 116 -22.05 15.53 -6.90
C GLN A 116 -22.55 15.93 -8.28
N LYS A 117 -21.66 16.46 -9.16
CA LYS A 117 -22.01 16.80 -10.54
C LYS A 117 -22.41 15.57 -11.37
N LEU A 118 -21.70 14.44 -11.18
CA LEU A 118 -22.07 13.17 -11.80
C LEU A 118 -23.43 12.73 -11.32
N LEU A 119 -23.61 12.69 -10.02
CA LEU A 119 -24.85 12.20 -9.38
C LEU A 119 -26.05 13.14 -9.58
N SER A 120 -25.84 14.43 -9.85
CA SER A 120 -26.91 15.34 -10.25
C SER A 120 -27.60 14.99 -11.57
N ALA A 121 -26.93 14.23 -12.44
CA ALA A 121 -27.50 13.69 -13.66
C ALA A 121 -28.49 12.55 -13.41
N TYR A 122 -28.59 12.04 -12.19
CA TYR A 122 -29.45 10.92 -11.83
C TYR A 122 -30.56 11.35 -10.90
N GLU A 123 -31.66 10.64 -10.98
CA GLU A 123 -32.83 10.76 -10.11
C GLU A 123 -32.95 9.50 -9.28
N VAL A 124 -33.10 9.62 -7.97
CA VAL A 124 -33.34 8.48 -7.08
C VAL A 124 -34.77 8.00 -7.25
N ILE A 125 -34.97 6.69 -7.40
CA ILE A 125 -36.31 6.06 -7.50
C ILE A 125 -36.67 5.36 -6.21
N GLY A 126 -35.71 4.72 -5.55
CA GLY A 126 -35.91 3.99 -4.32
C GLY A 126 -34.61 3.34 -3.85
N ALA A 127 -34.66 2.81 -2.65
CA ALA A 127 -33.51 2.17 -2.03
C ALA A 127 -33.94 0.98 -1.18
N ARG A 128 -32.97 0.13 -0.88
CA ARG A 128 -33.12 -1.02 0.02
C ARG A 128 -31.81 -1.33 0.73
N TYR A 129 -31.94 -2.06 1.82
CA TYR A 129 -30.79 -2.67 2.47
C TYR A 129 -30.25 -3.81 1.59
N CYS A 130 -28.95 -3.93 1.56
CA CYS A 130 -28.25 -5.06 0.93
C CYS A 130 -26.97 -5.39 1.69
N GLN A 131 -26.23 -6.33 1.17
CA GLN A 131 -24.89 -6.65 1.65
C GLN A 131 -23.92 -6.60 0.47
N LEU A 132 -22.72 -6.11 0.71
CA LEU A 132 -21.61 -6.12 -0.21
C LEU A 132 -20.41 -6.71 0.52
N GLN A 133 -19.85 -7.80 0.01
CA GLN A 133 -18.75 -8.55 0.66
C GLN A 133 -19.06 -8.88 2.14
N GLY A 134 -20.33 -9.23 2.43
CA GLY A 134 -20.79 -9.56 3.78
C GLY A 134 -21.02 -8.37 4.70
N GLN A 135 -20.80 -7.13 4.23
CA GLN A 135 -21.06 -5.92 5.01
C GLN A 135 -22.39 -5.26 4.63
N GLN A 136 -23.00 -4.59 5.60
CA GLN A 136 -24.22 -3.83 5.35
C GLN A 136 -23.96 -2.71 4.33
N ALA A 137 -24.79 -2.63 3.33
CA ALA A 137 -24.75 -1.66 2.26
C ALA A 137 -26.15 -1.15 1.91
N ALA A 138 -26.21 -0.01 1.24
CA ALA A 138 -27.41 0.49 0.60
C ALA A 138 -27.35 0.26 -0.90
N HIS A 139 -28.44 -0.24 -1.46
CA HIS A 139 -28.66 -0.36 -2.90
C HIS A 139 -29.71 0.67 -3.29
N LEU A 140 -29.31 1.65 -4.09
CA LEU A 140 -30.19 2.67 -4.60
C LEU A 140 -30.43 2.42 -6.11
N GLN A 141 -31.68 2.41 -6.53
CA GLN A 141 -31.98 2.51 -7.94
C GLN A 141 -32.07 3.98 -8.33
N VAL A 142 -31.34 4.33 -9.37
CA VAL A 142 -31.28 5.69 -9.89
C VAL A 142 -31.59 5.68 -11.39
N LYS A 143 -32.15 6.75 -11.91
CA LYS A 143 -32.48 6.92 -13.32
C LYS A 143 -31.65 8.06 -13.89
N ASN A 144 -30.94 7.79 -14.97
CA ASN A 144 -30.24 8.84 -15.70
C ASN A 144 -31.25 9.80 -16.34
N ARG A 145 -31.19 11.08 -15.98
CA ARG A 145 -32.13 12.11 -16.46
C ARG A 145 -32.07 12.37 -17.95
N LYS A 146 -30.90 12.11 -18.59
CA LYS A 146 -30.70 12.36 -20.02
C LYS A 146 -31.15 11.19 -20.87
N THR A 147 -30.73 9.97 -20.50
CA THR A 147 -30.99 8.76 -21.29
C THR A 147 -32.24 8.01 -20.87
N GLY A 148 -32.70 8.22 -19.65
CA GLY A 148 -33.78 7.45 -19.04
C GLY A 148 -33.33 6.05 -18.57
N ALA A 149 -32.06 5.70 -18.72
CA ALA A 149 -31.52 4.41 -18.30
C ALA A 149 -31.63 4.25 -16.77
N LEU A 150 -31.94 3.03 -16.35
CA LEU A 150 -31.94 2.63 -14.95
C LEU A 150 -30.55 2.16 -14.57
N CYS A 151 -29.98 2.78 -13.56
CA CYS A 151 -28.68 2.46 -13.02
C CYS A 151 -28.81 2.10 -11.54
N THR A 152 -27.81 1.48 -10.99
CA THR A 152 -27.74 1.15 -9.57
C THR A 152 -26.55 1.87 -8.92
N LEU A 153 -26.81 2.52 -7.79
CA LEU A 153 -25.78 3.09 -6.93
C LEU A 153 -25.71 2.28 -5.63
N TYR A 154 -24.56 1.67 -5.38
CA TYR A 154 -24.24 1.01 -4.12
C TYR A 154 -23.51 1.99 -3.20
N VAL A 155 -23.82 1.92 -1.92
CA VAL A 155 -23.10 2.68 -0.88
C VAL A 155 -22.84 1.75 0.29
N ALA A 156 -21.57 1.65 0.72
CA ALA A 156 -21.14 0.85 1.86
C ALA A 156 -20.10 1.59 2.69
N SER A 157 -19.97 1.26 3.97
CA SER A 157 -18.84 1.74 4.78
C SER A 157 -17.55 1.01 4.38
N ILE A 158 -16.43 1.73 4.23
CA ILE A 158 -15.12 1.13 4.03
C ILE A 158 -14.60 0.66 5.38
N SER A 159 -14.96 -0.57 5.74
CA SER A 159 -14.57 -1.23 6.99
C SER A 159 -14.44 -2.74 6.74
N GLY A 160 -13.86 -3.46 7.67
CA GLY A 160 -13.77 -4.93 7.60
C GLY A 160 -13.21 -5.42 6.25
N SER A 161 -14.00 -6.21 5.51
CA SER A 161 -13.62 -6.78 4.21
C SER A 161 -13.37 -5.72 3.13
N LEU A 162 -14.02 -4.56 3.20
CA LEU A 162 -13.87 -3.48 2.21
C LEU A 162 -12.72 -2.51 2.53
N SER A 163 -11.95 -2.74 3.60
CA SER A 163 -10.90 -1.81 4.04
C SER A 163 -9.73 -1.64 3.05
N SER A 164 -9.50 -2.60 2.17
CA SER A 164 -8.50 -2.51 1.09
C SER A 164 -8.91 -1.57 -0.04
N LEU A 165 -10.19 -1.21 -0.14
CA LEU A 165 -10.72 -0.29 -1.15
C LEU A 165 -10.60 1.19 -0.77
N LYS A 166 -9.80 1.51 0.22
CA LYS A 166 -9.53 2.88 0.63
C LYS A 166 -8.77 3.64 -0.47
N ALA A 167 -9.18 4.89 -0.73
CA ALA A 167 -8.65 5.78 -1.76
C ALA A 167 -8.84 5.25 -3.22
N ILE A 168 -9.82 4.38 -3.44
CA ILE A 168 -10.15 3.89 -4.77
C ILE A 168 -10.88 4.97 -5.60
N ASP A 169 -10.53 5.09 -6.86
CA ASP A 169 -11.28 5.78 -7.91
C ASP A 169 -11.01 5.05 -9.23
N GLN A 170 -11.83 4.06 -9.56
CA GLN A 170 -11.63 3.15 -10.68
C GLN A 170 -12.89 3.01 -11.52
N HIS A 171 -12.68 2.83 -12.81
CA HIS A 171 -13.70 2.45 -13.77
C HIS A 171 -13.41 1.02 -14.25
N VAL A 172 -14.40 0.15 -14.16
CA VAL A 172 -14.27 -1.27 -14.48
C VAL A 172 -15.29 -1.63 -15.56
N GLY A 173 -14.81 -1.96 -16.74
CA GLY A 173 -15.63 -2.53 -17.79
C GLY A 173 -15.82 -4.03 -17.57
N LEU A 174 -17.05 -4.48 -17.42
CA LEU A 174 -17.45 -5.89 -17.40
C LEU A 174 -18.25 -6.18 -18.66
N GLU A 175 -18.37 -7.45 -19.06
CA GLU A 175 -18.95 -7.85 -20.36
C GLU A 175 -20.27 -7.16 -20.74
N ALA A 176 -21.14 -6.86 -19.76
CA ALA A 176 -22.45 -6.29 -19.96
C ALA A 176 -22.69 -4.96 -19.21
N HIS A 177 -21.78 -4.55 -18.35
CA HIS A 177 -21.97 -3.42 -17.45
C HIS A 177 -20.69 -2.62 -17.30
N GLU A 178 -20.82 -1.32 -17.09
CA GLU A 178 -19.76 -0.43 -16.65
C GLU A 178 -19.95 -0.10 -15.17
N VAL A 179 -18.90 -0.21 -14.38
CA VAL A 179 -18.93 0.03 -12.93
C VAL A 179 -17.92 1.10 -12.57
N ASP A 180 -18.42 2.25 -12.11
CA ASP A 180 -17.60 3.30 -11.52
C ASP A 180 -17.55 3.10 -10.01
N ILE A 181 -16.37 2.84 -9.45
CA ILE A 181 -16.16 2.64 -8.01
C ILE A 181 -15.27 3.75 -7.47
N TRP A 182 -15.70 4.44 -6.40
CA TRP A 182 -14.89 5.46 -5.75
C TRP A 182 -15.12 5.52 -4.24
N GLU A 183 -14.12 6.02 -3.53
CA GLU A 183 -14.23 6.37 -2.11
C GLU A 183 -14.72 7.80 -1.93
N ASP A 184 -15.56 8.01 -0.94
CA ASP A 184 -15.95 9.33 -0.46
C ASP A 184 -16.17 9.29 1.07
N SER A 185 -15.25 9.86 1.82
CA SER A 185 -15.34 10.00 3.28
C SER A 185 -15.55 8.66 4.01
N ASP A 186 -14.61 7.72 3.81
CA ASP A 186 -14.62 6.36 4.33
C ASP A 186 -15.83 5.51 3.89
N ARG A 187 -16.45 5.88 2.78
CA ARG A 187 -17.56 5.15 2.16
C ARG A 187 -17.19 4.78 0.73
N LEU A 188 -17.56 3.57 0.37
CA LEU A 188 -17.49 3.08 -1.01
C LEU A 188 -18.78 3.48 -1.72
N PHE A 189 -18.66 4.08 -2.86
CA PHE A 189 -19.72 4.28 -3.83
C PHE A 189 -19.41 3.48 -5.08
N ALA A 190 -20.43 2.84 -5.64
CA ALA A 190 -20.28 2.17 -6.93
C ALA A 190 -21.55 2.39 -7.76
N LEU A 191 -21.36 2.97 -8.95
CA LEU A 191 -22.43 3.21 -9.92
C LEU A 191 -22.30 2.21 -11.06
N VAL A 192 -23.41 1.55 -11.37
CA VAL A 192 -23.52 0.54 -12.44
C VAL A 192 -24.59 0.97 -13.42
N ASP A 193 -24.30 0.92 -14.70
CA ASP A 193 -25.23 1.18 -15.79
C ASP A 193 -25.43 -0.04 -16.71
#